data_89dfacc923581fbd4a7bdf3b32c46c32
#
_entry.id   89dfacc923581fbd4a7bdf3b32c46c32
#
_cell.length_a   1.000
_cell.length_b   1.000
_cell.length_c   1.000
_cell.angle_alpha   90.00
_cell.angle_beta   90.00
_cell.angle_gamma   90.00
#
_symmetry.space_group_name_H-M   'P 1'
#
loop_
_entity.id
_entity.type
_entity.pdbx_description
1 polymer ?
#
loop_
_entity_poly.entity_id
_entity_poly.type
_entity_poly.pdbx_seq_one_letter_code
_entity_poly.pdbx_strand_id
1 'polypeptide(L)'
;MLSIIIPLYNAELHVPSLIKNIKELDFSNIEVILVNDGSCDSTEALVTDFINSFNSVNLKFINKRNGGVSSARNVGLQNINPKSLYLTFFDCDDWFYSEVLNSFLVEIQSLPDPDLVLFNYVRNFGVISERIDHKLNGVFSLSENFVMLYTSGLIQPCWNKVYKTSLIKENHLRFEEGISMGEDFRFNISFLEVSKNVAAFSSSLYQYNSDSANSLTKRFLPDSFEYFKYGISKVNELCHLKGIDYPDIHNRYITALKDRFRNLALSTLSYKEKNILFYEDFSFVRNNLDKIKTGSLSPQDRIIYMFVRLNLPKFIWLAFSFHRLIKFESYK
;
A
#
# COMPACT_ATOMS: atom_id res chain seq x y z
N MET A 1 -4.72 1.95 24.44
CA MET A 1 -5.82 2.00 23.45
C MET A 1 -5.24 1.96 22.05
N LEU A 2 -5.88 1.25 21.13
CA LEU A 2 -5.61 1.17 19.69
C LEU A 2 -6.72 1.91 18.94
N SER A 3 -6.36 2.77 17.99
CA SER A 3 -7.33 3.43 17.10
C SER A 3 -7.32 2.75 15.72
N ILE A 4 -8.49 2.49 15.17
CA ILE A 4 -8.68 1.94 13.82
C ILE A 4 -9.36 3.02 12.97
N ILE A 5 -8.75 3.43 11.88
CA ILE A 5 -9.28 4.43 10.94
C ILE A 5 -9.73 3.72 9.66
N ILE A 6 -10.99 3.90 9.29
CA ILE A 6 -11.60 3.25 8.12
C ILE A 6 -12.27 4.32 7.25
N PRO A 7 -11.70 4.67 6.09
CA PRO A 7 -12.34 5.54 5.12
C PRO A 7 -13.49 4.80 4.41
N LEU A 8 -14.57 5.52 4.14
CA LEU A 8 -15.77 5.02 3.45
C LEU A 8 -16.07 5.94 2.26
N TYR A 9 -16.28 5.35 1.08
CA TYR A 9 -16.80 6.08 -0.08
C TYR A 9 -17.58 5.15 -0.99
N ASN A 10 -18.89 5.41 -1.13
CA ASN A 10 -19.83 4.57 -1.89
C ASN A 10 -19.67 3.08 -1.53
N ALA A 11 -19.75 2.81 -0.22
CA ALA A 11 -19.43 1.51 0.38
C ALA A 11 -20.69 0.72 0.81
N GLU A 12 -21.88 1.05 0.31
CA GLU A 12 -23.15 0.43 0.74
C GLU A 12 -23.13 -1.09 0.70
N LEU A 13 -22.44 -1.70 -0.28
CA LEU A 13 -22.31 -3.15 -0.42
C LEU A 13 -21.36 -3.77 0.62
N HIS A 14 -20.40 -2.98 1.16
CA HIS A 14 -19.37 -3.45 2.08
C HIS A 14 -19.73 -3.19 3.54
N VAL A 15 -20.54 -2.16 3.83
CA VAL A 15 -20.92 -1.77 5.19
C VAL A 15 -21.52 -2.92 6.02
N PRO A 16 -22.40 -3.81 5.50
CA PRO A 16 -22.92 -4.92 6.31
C PRO A 16 -21.83 -5.88 6.80
N SER A 17 -20.85 -6.21 5.95
CA SER A 17 -19.71 -7.05 6.31
C SER A 17 -18.78 -6.34 7.29
N LEU A 18 -18.49 -5.08 7.05
CA LEU A 18 -17.70 -4.23 7.93
C LEU A 18 -18.29 -4.14 9.34
N ILE A 19 -19.61 -3.90 9.45
CA ILE A 19 -20.34 -3.88 10.73
C ILE A 19 -20.20 -5.20 11.48
N LYS A 20 -20.31 -6.33 10.79
CA LYS A 20 -20.13 -7.65 11.40
C LYS A 20 -18.71 -7.76 11.99
N ASN A 21 -17.69 -7.35 11.26
CA ASN A 21 -16.31 -7.42 11.69
C ASN A 21 -16.04 -6.46 12.88
N ILE A 22 -16.58 -5.24 12.84
CA ILE A 22 -16.45 -4.26 13.92
C ILE A 22 -17.08 -4.76 15.23
N LYS A 23 -18.22 -5.46 15.17
CA LYS A 23 -18.91 -5.98 16.37
C LYS A 23 -18.10 -7.02 17.17
N GLU A 24 -17.08 -7.61 16.57
CA GLU A 24 -16.20 -8.59 17.22
C GLU A 24 -15.03 -7.94 17.98
N LEU A 25 -14.86 -6.61 17.90
CA LEU A 25 -13.79 -5.87 18.56
C LEU A 25 -14.08 -5.63 20.05
N ASP A 26 -13.02 -5.65 20.86
CA ASP A 26 -13.04 -5.24 22.28
C ASP A 26 -12.99 -3.71 22.40
N PHE A 27 -14.14 -3.07 22.45
CA PHE A 27 -14.28 -1.63 22.59
C PHE A 27 -13.82 -1.06 23.95
N SER A 28 -13.37 -1.88 24.91
CA SER A 28 -12.74 -1.36 26.12
C SER A 28 -11.37 -0.73 25.85
N ASN A 29 -10.66 -1.24 24.83
CA ASN A 29 -9.29 -0.86 24.48
C ASN A 29 -9.10 -0.44 23.02
N ILE A 30 -10.13 -0.57 22.19
CA ILE A 30 -10.12 -0.22 20.77
C ILE A 30 -11.14 0.88 20.51
N GLU A 31 -10.76 1.90 19.73
CA GLU A 31 -11.71 2.82 19.10
C GLU A 31 -11.72 2.58 17.58
N VAL A 32 -12.88 2.80 16.98
CA VAL A 32 -13.05 2.78 15.53
C VAL A 32 -13.53 4.13 15.06
N ILE A 33 -12.88 4.68 14.04
CA ILE A 33 -13.22 5.96 13.42
C ILE A 33 -13.58 5.68 11.96
N LEU A 34 -14.87 5.72 11.67
CA LEU A 34 -15.41 5.61 10.32
C LEU A 34 -15.48 7.01 9.71
N VAL A 35 -14.86 7.22 8.57
CA VAL A 35 -14.85 8.53 7.90
C VAL A 35 -15.51 8.41 6.54
N ASN A 36 -16.74 8.92 6.41
CA ASN A 36 -17.47 8.99 5.15
C ASN A 36 -16.95 10.15 4.30
N ASP A 37 -16.33 9.84 3.19
CA ASP A 37 -15.75 10.80 2.26
C ASP A 37 -16.78 11.28 1.21
N GLY A 38 -17.97 11.67 1.66
CA GLY A 38 -19.02 12.24 0.82
C GLY A 38 -19.65 11.20 -0.11
N SER A 39 -20.01 10.02 0.40
CA SER A 39 -20.75 9.01 -0.35
C SER A 39 -22.09 9.53 -0.86
N CYS A 40 -22.48 9.05 -2.06
CA CYS A 40 -23.75 9.39 -2.70
C CYS A 40 -24.75 8.23 -2.73
N ASP A 41 -24.36 7.09 -2.15
CA ASP A 41 -25.18 5.88 -1.99
C ASP A 41 -25.73 5.75 -0.56
N SER A 42 -26.21 4.58 -0.15
CA SER A 42 -26.78 4.33 1.17
C SER A 42 -25.75 4.20 2.30
N THR A 43 -24.45 4.43 2.06
CA THR A 43 -23.36 4.26 3.05
C THR A 43 -23.63 5.04 4.33
N GLU A 44 -23.98 6.33 4.22
CA GLU A 44 -24.21 7.20 5.37
C GLU A 44 -25.38 6.71 6.22
N ALA A 45 -26.50 6.33 5.59
CA ALA A 45 -27.69 5.84 6.29
C ALA A 45 -27.37 4.54 7.04
N LEU A 46 -26.76 3.57 6.39
CA LEU A 46 -26.41 2.28 6.99
C LEU A 46 -25.46 2.41 8.19
N VAL A 47 -24.46 3.29 8.09
CA VAL A 47 -23.52 3.52 9.20
C VAL A 47 -24.20 4.29 10.34
N THR A 48 -25.06 5.25 10.04
CA THR A 48 -25.81 6.00 11.05
C THR A 48 -26.73 5.08 11.85
N ASP A 49 -27.47 4.19 11.19
CA ASP A 49 -28.33 3.20 11.84
C ASP A 49 -27.51 2.25 12.75
N PHE A 50 -26.34 1.82 12.27
CA PHE A 50 -25.43 1.02 13.07
C PHE A 50 -24.96 1.75 14.34
N ILE A 51 -24.46 2.98 14.22
CA ILE A 51 -23.97 3.79 15.35
C ILE A 51 -25.07 3.95 16.40
N ASN A 52 -26.29 4.30 15.96
CA ASN A 52 -27.43 4.50 16.84
C ASN A 52 -27.83 3.24 17.59
N SER A 53 -27.69 2.07 16.95
CA SER A 53 -28.04 0.77 17.55
C SER A 53 -26.95 0.19 18.44
N PHE A 54 -25.69 0.47 18.12
CA PHE A 54 -24.54 -0.12 18.82
C PHE A 54 -24.13 0.63 20.07
N ASN A 55 -24.35 1.95 20.10
CA ASN A 55 -24.16 2.87 21.24
C ASN A 55 -22.83 2.71 22.00
N SER A 56 -21.69 2.66 21.29
CA SER A 56 -20.36 2.64 21.89
C SER A 56 -19.70 4.02 21.83
N VAL A 57 -19.16 4.49 22.97
CA VAL A 57 -18.41 5.77 23.03
C VAL A 57 -17.09 5.74 22.24
N ASN A 58 -16.60 4.56 21.96
CA ASN A 58 -15.36 4.33 21.20
C ASN A 58 -15.61 4.03 19.72
N LEU A 59 -16.84 4.25 19.22
CA LEU A 59 -17.18 4.17 17.81
C LEU A 59 -17.58 5.56 17.31
N LYS A 60 -16.79 6.13 16.41
CA LYS A 60 -17.00 7.47 15.86
C LYS A 60 -17.36 7.38 14.38
N PHE A 61 -18.27 8.22 13.95
CA PHE A 61 -18.62 8.41 12.54
C PHE A 61 -18.49 9.89 12.17
N ILE A 62 -17.75 10.16 11.10
CA ILE A 62 -17.46 11.52 10.65
C ILE A 62 -17.83 11.63 9.17
N ASN A 63 -18.75 12.54 8.86
CA ASN A 63 -19.09 12.89 7.48
C ASN A 63 -18.24 14.07 7.03
N LYS A 64 -17.69 14.01 5.82
CA LYS A 64 -16.97 15.11 5.18
C LYS A 64 -17.29 15.20 3.69
N ARG A 65 -17.01 16.35 3.09
CA ARG A 65 -17.04 16.50 1.64
C ARG A 65 -15.94 15.62 1.00
N ASN A 66 -16.26 15.01 -0.14
CA ASN A 66 -15.30 14.17 -0.85
C ASN A 66 -13.97 14.89 -1.11
N GLY A 67 -12.87 14.22 -0.77
CA GLY A 67 -11.49 14.69 -0.94
C GLY A 67 -10.53 13.54 -1.21
N GLY A 68 -11.03 12.31 -1.37
CA GLY A 68 -10.25 11.10 -1.61
C GLY A 68 -9.78 10.40 -0.32
N VAL A 69 -9.29 9.18 -0.47
CA VAL A 69 -8.91 8.29 0.63
C VAL A 69 -7.88 8.91 1.57
N SER A 70 -6.87 9.62 1.04
CA SER A 70 -5.86 10.35 1.83
C SER A 70 -6.51 11.38 2.75
N SER A 71 -7.44 12.17 2.21
CA SER A 71 -8.17 13.20 2.97
C SER A 71 -9.03 12.56 4.07
N ALA A 72 -9.70 11.45 3.79
CA ALA A 72 -10.48 10.72 4.78
C ALA A 72 -9.59 10.15 5.91
N ARG A 73 -8.46 9.51 5.57
CA ARG A 73 -7.50 9.01 6.57
C ARG A 73 -6.92 10.14 7.40
N ASN A 74 -6.62 11.30 6.82
CA ASN A 74 -6.14 12.49 7.53
C ASN A 74 -7.17 13.04 8.53
N VAL A 75 -8.45 13.06 8.16
CA VAL A 75 -9.53 13.41 9.09
C VAL A 75 -9.61 12.38 10.23
N GLY A 76 -9.46 11.10 9.94
CA GLY A 76 -9.35 10.06 10.96
C GLY A 76 -8.21 10.35 11.95
N LEU A 77 -7.00 10.64 11.44
CA LEU A 77 -5.82 10.97 12.26
C LEU A 77 -6.05 12.18 13.19
N GLN A 78 -6.80 13.19 12.75
CA GLN A 78 -7.12 14.37 13.55
C GLN A 78 -8.11 14.07 14.69
N ASN A 79 -8.87 12.97 14.59
CA ASN A 79 -9.97 12.63 15.50
C ASN A 79 -9.68 11.41 16.40
N ILE A 80 -8.44 10.89 16.40
CA ILE A 80 -8.03 9.80 17.28
C ILE A 80 -8.10 10.21 18.73
N ASN A 81 -8.46 9.28 19.61
CA ASN A 81 -8.51 9.49 21.05
C ASN A 81 -7.11 9.92 21.56
N PRO A 82 -7.01 10.97 22.39
CA PRO A 82 -5.74 11.38 23.00
C PRO A 82 -5.01 10.26 23.75
N LYS A 83 -5.74 9.26 24.26
CA LYS A 83 -5.19 8.09 24.96
C LYS A 83 -4.71 6.97 24.01
N SER A 84 -4.88 7.13 22.70
CA SER A 84 -4.45 6.13 21.74
C SER A 84 -2.94 6.07 21.69
N LEU A 85 -2.37 4.90 21.99
CA LEU A 85 -0.93 4.63 21.93
C LEU A 85 -0.51 4.18 20.52
N TYR A 86 -1.39 3.44 19.85
CA TYR A 86 -1.18 2.86 18.55
C TYR A 86 -2.39 3.10 17.63
N LEU A 87 -2.16 3.09 16.34
CA LEU A 87 -3.23 3.16 15.35
C LEU A 87 -2.96 2.26 14.15
N THR A 88 -4.01 1.93 13.41
CA THR A 88 -3.95 1.21 12.13
C THR A 88 -5.01 1.77 11.17
N PHE A 89 -4.85 1.46 9.88
CA PHE A 89 -5.78 1.83 8.82
C PHE A 89 -6.31 0.56 8.17
N PHE A 90 -7.61 0.50 7.89
CA PHE A 90 -8.21 -0.57 7.10
C PHE A 90 -9.08 0.01 6.00
N ASP A 91 -9.24 -0.76 4.93
CA ASP A 91 -10.17 -0.41 3.86
C ASP A 91 -11.52 -1.11 4.10
N CYS A 92 -12.61 -0.48 3.71
CA CYS A 92 -13.96 -0.92 4.05
C CYS A 92 -14.45 -2.17 3.28
N ASP A 93 -13.78 -2.51 2.18
CA ASP A 93 -14.09 -3.65 1.31
C ASP A 93 -13.32 -4.93 1.64
N ASP A 94 -12.48 -4.86 2.68
CA ASP A 94 -11.65 -5.96 3.15
C ASP A 94 -12.10 -6.50 4.51
N TRP A 95 -11.40 -7.52 5.01
CA TRP A 95 -11.64 -8.13 6.32
C TRP A 95 -10.40 -8.03 7.20
N PHE A 96 -10.59 -7.82 8.50
CA PHE A 96 -9.51 -7.87 9.48
C PHE A 96 -9.82 -8.91 10.57
N TYR A 97 -8.77 -9.49 11.14
CA TYR A 97 -8.90 -10.51 12.20
C TYR A 97 -9.02 -9.82 13.56
N SER A 98 -10.25 -9.71 14.07
CA SER A 98 -10.60 -9.03 15.33
C SER A 98 -9.89 -9.65 16.54
N GLU A 99 -9.71 -10.96 16.56
CA GLU A 99 -8.97 -11.66 17.61
C GLU A 99 -7.50 -11.21 17.71
N VAL A 100 -6.85 -10.92 16.58
CA VAL A 100 -5.47 -10.40 16.54
C VAL A 100 -5.41 -8.98 17.10
N LEU A 101 -6.39 -8.14 16.78
CA LEU A 101 -6.47 -6.77 17.31
C LEU A 101 -6.80 -6.74 18.80
N ASN A 102 -7.70 -7.61 19.26
CA ASN A 102 -8.10 -7.71 20.65
C ASN A 102 -6.92 -8.15 21.54
N SER A 103 -6.04 -9.04 21.05
CA SER A 103 -4.84 -9.49 21.78
C SER A 103 -3.65 -8.52 21.64
N PHE A 104 -3.64 -7.67 20.61
CA PHE A 104 -2.49 -6.83 20.27
C PHE A 104 -1.95 -6.00 21.43
N LEU A 105 -2.82 -5.31 22.18
CA LEU A 105 -2.38 -4.43 23.28
C LEU A 105 -1.77 -5.20 24.47
N VAL A 106 -2.05 -6.49 24.60
CA VAL A 106 -1.41 -7.37 25.58
C VAL A 106 -0.07 -7.86 25.02
N GLU A 107 -0.07 -8.36 23.80
CA GLU A 107 1.11 -8.94 23.17
C GLU A 107 2.23 -7.91 22.96
N ILE A 108 1.88 -6.66 22.59
CA ILE A 108 2.87 -5.60 22.35
C ILE A 108 3.66 -5.22 23.61
N GLN A 109 3.11 -5.47 24.81
CA GLN A 109 3.82 -5.21 26.07
C GLN A 109 5.05 -6.11 26.26
N SER A 110 5.11 -7.23 25.55
CA SER A 110 6.29 -8.12 25.54
C SER A 110 7.45 -7.56 24.70
N LEU A 111 7.23 -6.53 23.90
CA LEU A 111 8.22 -5.93 23.03
C LEU A 111 8.77 -4.62 23.60
N PRO A 112 10.02 -4.26 23.31
CA PRO A 112 10.64 -3.01 23.79
C PRO A 112 10.13 -1.80 23.02
N ASP A 113 8.90 -1.36 23.28
CA ASP A 113 8.24 -0.13 22.78
C ASP A 113 8.41 0.11 21.27
N PRO A 114 7.87 -0.78 20.41
CA PRO A 114 8.05 -0.66 18.98
C PRO A 114 7.32 0.57 18.42
N ASP A 115 7.95 1.24 17.46
CA ASP A 115 7.39 2.38 16.73
C ASP A 115 6.42 1.91 15.63
N LEU A 116 6.76 0.79 15.00
CA LEU A 116 5.99 0.14 13.92
C LEU A 116 5.94 -1.35 14.15
N VAL A 117 4.76 -1.94 13.99
CA VAL A 117 4.58 -3.39 14.00
C VAL A 117 4.02 -3.86 12.67
N LEU A 118 4.70 -4.81 12.03
CA LEU A 118 4.24 -5.46 10.80
C LEU A 118 3.51 -6.76 11.13
N PHE A 119 2.51 -7.06 10.33
CA PHE A 119 1.75 -8.31 10.37
C PHE A 119 1.76 -9.01 9.02
N ASN A 120 1.60 -10.31 9.05
CA ASN A 120 1.25 -11.09 7.88
C ASN A 120 -0.19 -10.74 7.44
N TYR A 121 -0.54 -11.14 6.22
CA TYR A 121 -1.91 -11.00 5.73
C TYR A 121 -2.27 -12.14 4.79
N VAL A 122 -3.56 -12.29 4.55
CA VAL A 122 -4.10 -13.24 3.58
C VAL A 122 -4.54 -12.47 2.34
N ARG A 123 -4.16 -12.93 1.16
CA ARG A 123 -4.63 -12.40 -0.11
C ARG A 123 -5.61 -13.37 -0.75
N ASN A 124 -6.79 -12.88 -1.09
CA ASN A 124 -7.81 -13.65 -1.78
C ASN A 124 -7.85 -13.32 -3.27
N PHE A 125 -7.92 -14.37 -4.09
CA PHE A 125 -8.15 -14.35 -5.52
C PHE A 125 -9.32 -15.29 -5.84
N GLY A 126 -10.55 -14.80 -5.86
CA GLY A 126 -11.71 -15.63 -6.00
C GLY A 126 -11.79 -16.72 -4.93
N VAL A 127 -11.62 -17.96 -5.34
CA VAL A 127 -11.66 -19.12 -4.42
C VAL A 127 -10.28 -19.48 -3.83
N ILE A 128 -9.21 -18.81 -4.25
CA ILE A 128 -7.85 -19.08 -3.79
C ILE A 128 -7.47 -18.06 -2.73
N SER A 129 -6.97 -18.55 -1.59
CA SER A 129 -6.40 -17.73 -0.52
C SER A 129 -4.94 -18.06 -0.35
N GLU A 130 -4.09 -17.01 -0.35
CA GLU A 130 -2.65 -17.12 -0.15
C GLU A 130 -2.24 -16.30 1.07
N ARG A 131 -1.52 -16.92 1.99
CA ARG A 131 -0.91 -16.21 3.11
C ARG A 131 0.39 -15.57 2.67
N ILE A 132 0.51 -14.27 2.82
CA ILE A 132 1.72 -13.50 2.59
C ILE A 132 2.45 -13.34 3.93
N ASP A 133 3.61 -13.95 4.03
CA ASP A 133 4.35 -14.13 5.27
C ASP A 133 5.74 -13.47 5.17
N HIS A 134 6.03 -12.49 6.04
CA HIS A 134 7.33 -11.81 6.11
C HIS A 134 8.42 -12.61 6.82
N LYS A 135 8.10 -13.77 7.44
CA LYS A 135 9.04 -14.66 8.14
C LYS A 135 9.74 -14.03 9.37
N LEU A 136 9.24 -12.90 9.85
CA LEU A 136 9.79 -12.18 11.01
C LEU A 136 8.89 -12.33 12.22
N ASN A 137 9.48 -12.26 13.42
CA ASN A 137 8.75 -12.21 14.68
C ASN A 137 9.58 -11.49 15.76
N GLY A 138 8.92 -10.64 16.57
CA GLY A 138 9.59 -9.79 17.54
C GLY A 138 10.27 -8.58 16.90
N VAL A 139 11.20 -7.96 17.65
CA VAL A 139 11.97 -6.82 17.14
C VAL A 139 13.01 -7.29 16.13
N PHE A 140 13.15 -6.55 15.04
CA PHE A 140 14.13 -6.85 14.00
C PHE A 140 14.87 -5.60 13.52
N SER A 141 16.05 -5.82 12.93
CA SER A 141 16.82 -4.76 12.28
C SER A 141 16.18 -4.36 10.95
N LEU A 142 15.73 -3.10 10.84
CA LEU A 142 15.21 -2.57 9.59
C LEU A 142 16.28 -2.60 8.49
N SER A 143 17.53 -2.25 8.81
CA SER A 143 18.62 -2.22 7.83
C SER A 143 18.91 -3.58 7.20
N GLU A 144 18.73 -4.67 7.94
CA GLU A 144 18.94 -6.03 7.42
C GLU A 144 17.76 -6.56 6.62
N ASN A 145 16.53 -6.13 6.95
CA ASN A 145 15.31 -6.74 6.42
C ASN A 145 14.55 -5.85 5.42
N PHE A 146 14.88 -4.55 5.33
CA PHE A 146 14.14 -3.59 4.52
C PHE A 146 14.05 -3.99 3.05
N VAL A 147 15.16 -4.41 2.44
CA VAL A 147 15.18 -4.76 1.00
C VAL A 147 14.22 -5.90 0.71
N MET A 148 14.21 -6.93 1.55
CA MET A 148 13.26 -8.05 1.44
C MET A 148 11.82 -7.56 1.59
N LEU A 149 11.52 -6.78 2.62
CA LEU A 149 10.17 -6.25 2.88
C LEU A 149 9.69 -5.32 1.76
N TYR A 150 10.59 -4.49 1.21
CA TYR A 150 10.26 -3.59 0.11
C TYR A 150 10.02 -4.34 -1.20
N THR A 151 10.89 -5.29 -1.55
CA THR A 151 10.79 -6.05 -2.81
C THR A 151 9.64 -7.04 -2.83
N SER A 152 9.23 -7.56 -1.66
CA SER A 152 8.07 -8.45 -1.53
C SER A 152 6.73 -7.71 -1.45
N GLY A 153 6.72 -6.37 -1.45
CA GLY A 153 5.49 -5.59 -1.42
C GLY A 153 4.91 -5.37 -0.01
N LEU A 154 5.63 -5.73 1.04
CA LEU A 154 5.14 -5.65 2.42
C LEU A 154 5.23 -4.23 3.02
N ILE A 155 6.06 -3.35 2.42
CA ILE A 155 6.16 -1.95 2.85
C ILE A 155 5.03 -1.08 2.28
N GLN A 156 4.50 -1.42 1.11
CA GLN A 156 3.56 -0.58 0.38
C GLN A 156 2.23 -0.34 1.10
N PRO A 157 1.46 -1.36 1.56
CA PRO A 157 0.16 -1.11 2.16
C PRO A 157 0.27 -0.55 3.58
N CYS A 158 -0.73 0.22 4.03
CA CYS A 158 -0.81 0.70 5.41
C CYS A 158 -1.58 -0.29 6.33
N TRP A 159 -2.45 -1.13 5.77
CA TRP A 159 -3.39 -1.98 6.51
C TRP A 159 -2.77 -3.23 7.17
N ASN A 160 -1.55 -3.62 6.84
CA ASN A 160 -0.83 -4.71 7.53
C ASN A 160 0.11 -4.21 8.63
N LYS A 161 -0.09 -2.99 9.10
CA LYS A 161 0.79 -2.33 10.07
C LYS A 161 0.01 -1.69 11.20
N VAL A 162 0.67 -1.62 12.35
CA VAL A 162 0.23 -0.82 13.49
C VAL A 162 1.32 0.19 13.82
N TYR A 163 0.94 1.45 13.94
CA TYR A 163 1.83 2.59 14.05
C TYR A 163 1.74 3.22 15.44
N LYS A 164 2.85 3.64 16.01
CA LYS A 164 2.89 4.39 17.25
C LYS A 164 2.34 5.80 17.03
N THR A 165 1.28 6.13 17.75
CA THR A 165 0.53 7.38 17.55
C THR A 165 1.36 8.62 17.86
N SER A 166 2.25 8.57 18.86
CA SER A 166 3.08 9.72 19.24
C SER A 166 3.99 10.16 18.10
N LEU A 167 4.62 9.22 17.35
CA LEU A 167 5.48 9.57 16.23
C LEU A 167 4.74 10.27 15.09
N ILE A 168 3.50 9.87 14.82
CA ILE A 168 2.67 10.53 13.81
C ILE A 168 2.37 11.98 14.23
N LYS A 169 2.01 12.18 15.51
CA LYS A 169 1.69 13.51 16.03
C LYS A 169 2.91 14.43 16.09
N GLU A 170 4.01 13.96 16.67
CA GLU A 170 5.26 14.71 16.87
C GLU A 170 5.91 15.14 15.56
N ASN A 171 5.82 14.29 14.52
CA ASN A 171 6.40 14.56 13.21
C ASN A 171 5.37 15.08 12.19
N HIS A 172 4.13 15.35 12.61
CA HIS A 172 3.05 15.87 11.76
C HIS A 172 2.81 15.01 10.50
N LEU A 173 2.98 13.67 10.61
CA LEU A 173 2.84 12.77 9.47
C LEU A 173 1.39 12.74 8.97
N ARG A 174 1.22 12.82 7.66
CA ARG A 174 -0.07 12.83 6.97
C ARG A 174 0.02 12.08 5.65
N PHE A 175 -1.11 11.57 5.20
CA PHE A 175 -1.24 11.12 3.82
C PHE A 175 -1.21 12.33 2.88
N GLU A 176 -0.49 12.21 1.79
CA GLU A 176 -0.43 13.24 0.75
C GLU A 176 -1.74 13.23 -0.04
N GLU A 177 -2.46 14.36 -0.06
CA GLU A 177 -3.74 14.48 -0.75
C GLU A 177 -3.53 14.82 -2.24
N GLY A 178 -4.51 14.46 -3.07
CA GLY A 178 -4.50 14.79 -4.50
C GLY A 178 -3.60 13.89 -5.36
N ILE A 179 -2.99 12.85 -4.78
CA ILE A 179 -2.26 11.85 -5.55
C ILE A 179 -3.17 10.65 -5.87
N SER A 180 -3.00 10.11 -7.07
CA SER A 180 -3.86 9.03 -7.59
C SER A 180 -3.35 7.62 -7.25
N MET A 181 -2.10 7.48 -6.79
CA MET A 181 -1.46 6.19 -6.52
C MET A 181 -0.30 6.32 -5.54
N GLY A 182 -0.22 5.38 -4.59
CA GLY A 182 0.94 5.21 -3.71
C GLY A 182 0.94 6.12 -2.48
N GLU A 183 -0.21 6.63 -2.06
CA GLU A 183 -0.39 7.41 -0.84
C GLU A 183 0.07 6.62 0.40
N ASP A 184 -0.27 5.34 0.46
CA ASP A 184 0.13 4.42 1.52
C ASP A 184 1.64 4.27 1.62
N PHE A 185 2.27 4.03 0.47
CA PHE A 185 3.71 3.89 0.38
C PHE A 185 4.44 5.17 0.82
N ARG A 186 3.96 6.34 0.40
CA ARG A 186 4.52 7.64 0.80
C ARG A 186 4.43 7.85 2.31
N PHE A 187 3.26 7.56 2.88
CA PHE A 187 3.05 7.62 4.33
C PHE A 187 4.00 6.66 5.06
N ASN A 188 4.11 5.42 4.60
CA ASN A 188 4.97 4.40 5.20
C ASN A 188 6.45 4.78 5.16
N ILE A 189 6.95 5.31 4.05
CA ILE A 189 8.34 5.77 3.95
C ILE A 189 8.59 6.91 4.92
N SER A 190 7.71 7.93 4.98
CA SER A 190 7.83 9.04 5.93
C SER A 190 7.78 8.57 7.38
N PHE A 191 6.97 7.55 7.69
CA PHE A 191 6.95 6.95 9.02
C PHE A 191 8.25 6.21 9.34
N LEU A 192 8.79 5.45 8.38
CA LEU A 192 10.06 4.73 8.55
C LEU A 192 11.26 5.67 8.70
N GLU A 193 11.24 6.87 8.11
CA GLU A 193 12.29 7.88 8.29
C GLU A 193 12.46 8.26 9.77
N VAL A 194 11.38 8.36 10.52
CA VAL A 194 11.38 8.77 11.93
C VAL A 194 11.39 7.61 12.92
N SER A 195 11.03 6.40 12.50
CA SER A 195 10.97 5.22 13.38
C SER A 195 12.37 4.67 13.68
N LYS A 196 12.51 4.09 14.89
CA LYS A 196 13.76 3.45 15.37
C LYS A 196 13.56 1.96 15.60
N ASN A 197 12.49 1.60 16.29
CA ASN A 197 12.18 0.24 16.71
C ASN A 197 11.07 -0.34 15.82
N VAL A 198 11.41 -1.29 15.00
CA VAL A 198 10.45 -1.99 14.15
C VAL A 198 10.31 -3.43 14.64
N ALA A 199 9.07 -3.90 14.73
CA ALA A 199 8.75 -5.26 15.14
C ALA A 199 7.79 -5.93 14.16
N ALA A 200 7.64 -7.24 14.28
CA ALA A 200 6.69 -8.00 13.51
C ALA A 200 6.01 -9.05 14.39
N PHE A 201 4.74 -9.33 14.10
CA PHE A 201 4.04 -10.51 14.61
C PHE A 201 3.77 -11.49 13.48
N SER A 202 3.92 -12.77 13.75
CA SER A 202 3.68 -13.84 12.79
C SER A 202 2.19 -14.11 12.51
N SER A 203 1.27 -13.50 13.27
CA SER A 203 -0.17 -13.57 13.02
C SER A 203 -0.56 -12.80 11.76
N SER A 204 -1.64 -13.22 11.10
CA SER A 204 -2.24 -12.47 9.99
C SER A 204 -3.25 -11.47 10.56
N LEU A 205 -3.05 -10.18 10.27
CA LEU A 205 -3.94 -9.11 10.73
C LEU A 205 -5.09 -8.85 9.76
N TYR A 206 -4.89 -9.10 8.49
CA TYR A 206 -5.72 -8.57 7.42
C TYR A 206 -5.97 -9.58 6.32
N GLN A 207 -7.12 -9.50 5.68
CA GLN A 207 -7.48 -10.30 4.52
C GLN A 207 -7.83 -9.36 3.36
N TYR A 208 -6.92 -9.26 2.41
CA TYR A 208 -7.03 -8.41 1.24
C TYR A 208 -7.79 -9.12 0.11
N ASN A 209 -8.88 -8.53 -0.36
CA ASN A 209 -9.69 -9.05 -1.45
C ASN A 209 -9.27 -8.41 -2.78
N SER A 210 -8.46 -9.10 -3.56
CA SER A 210 -7.92 -8.59 -4.83
C SER A 210 -8.91 -8.60 -6.00
N ASP A 211 -10.11 -9.18 -5.82
CA ASP A 211 -11.09 -9.35 -6.89
C ASP A 211 -12.08 -8.20 -7.04
N SER A 212 -12.00 -7.16 -6.20
CA SER A 212 -12.93 -6.04 -6.32
C SER A 212 -12.84 -5.45 -7.74
N ALA A 213 -13.97 -5.40 -8.44
CA ALA A 213 -14.06 -4.90 -9.82
C ALA A 213 -13.64 -3.42 -9.91
N ASN A 214 -13.71 -2.71 -8.80
CA ASN A 214 -13.41 -1.29 -8.66
C ASN A 214 -12.00 -1.00 -8.13
N SER A 215 -11.14 -2.01 -7.93
CA SER A 215 -9.78 -1.82 -7.43
C SER A 215 -9.00 -0.83 -8.30
N LEU A 216 -8.46 0.22 -7.68
CA LEU A 216 -7.59 1.21 -8.35
C LEU A 216 -6.37 0.57 -8.99
N THR A 217 -5.90 -0.55 -8.45
CA THR A 217 -4.74 -1.30 -8.97
C THR A 217 -4.99 -1.94 -10.34
N LYS A 218 -6.26 -2.10 -10.76
CA LYS A 218 -6.64 -2.67 -12.07
C LYS A 218 -6.79 -1.61 -13.16
N ARG A 219 -6.76 -0.32 -12.82
CA ARG A 219 -6.92 0.77 -13.78
C ARG A 219 -5.56 1.22 -14.32
N PHE A 220 -5.53 1.57 -15.60
CA PHE A 220 -4.37 2.26 -16.14
C PHE A 220 -4.28 3.67 -15.56
N LEU A 221 -3.15 3.98 -14.92
CA LEU A 221 -2.88 5.31 -14.38
C LEU A 221 -1.73 5.95 -15.18
N PRO A 222 -1.98 7.07 -15.86
CA PRO A 222 -0.97 7.79 -16.65
C PRO A 222 0.29 8.10 -15.83
N ASP A 223 0.13 8.48 -14.56
CA ASP A 223 1.21 8.91 -13.68
C ASP A 223 1.94 7.77 -12.95
N SER A 224 1.63 6.50 -13.30
CA SER A 224 2.22 5.35 -12.59
C SER A 224 3.75 5.32 -12.65
N PHE A 225 4.37 5.82 -13.72
CA PHE A 225 5.83 5.87 -13.83
C PHE A 225 6.45 6.95 -12.93
N GLU A 226 5.77 8.09 -12.77
CA GLU A 226 6.16 9.14 -11.81
C GLU A 226 6.13 8.61 -10.37
N TYR A 227 5.12 7.81 -10.03
CA TYR A 227 5.07 7.10 -8.76
C TYR A 227 6.31 6.21 -8.54
N PHE A 228 6.72 5.44 -9.55
CA PHE A 228 7.91 4.60 -9.44
C PHE A 228 9.20 5.42 -9.31
N LYS A 229 9.36 6.50 -10.07
CA LYS A 229 10.52 7.40 -9.95
C LYS A 229 10.62 8.00 -8.56
N TYR A 230 9.51 8.54 -8.05
CA TYR A 230 9.42 9.06 -6.70
C TYR A 230 9.79 7.98 -5.67
N GLY A 231 9.19 6.80 -5.79
CA GLY A 231 9.43 5.69 -4.86
C GLY A 231 10.89 5.26 -4.81
N ILE A 232 11.55 5.13 -5.96
CA ILE A 232 12.97 4.77 -6.02
C ILE A 232 13.84 5.85 -5.37
N SER A 233 13.55 7.15 -5.61
CA SER A 233 14.28 8.26 -4.97
C SER A 233 14.12 8.22 -3.44
N LYS A 234 12.89 8.10 -2.95
CA LYS A 234 12.59 8.09 -1.52
C LYS A 234 13.15 6.87 -0.80
N VAL A 235 13.11 5.71 -1.42
CA VAL A 235 13.75 4.52 -0.86
C VAL A 235 15.26 4.69 -0.81
N ASN A 236 15.88 5.29 -1.83
CA ASN A 236 17.32 5.56 -1.81
C ASN A 236 17.69 6.54 -0.66
N GLU A 237 16.92 7.61 -0.47
CA GLU A 237 17.09 8.56 0.64
C GLU A 237 16.96 7.85 2.00
N LEU A 238 15.92 7.01 2.18
CA LEU A 238 15.73 6.21 3.40
C LEU A 238 16.89 5.24 3.64
N CYS A 239 17.39 4.57 2.59
CA CYS A 239 18.51 3.66 2.70
C CYS A 239 19.77 4.40 3.21
N HIS A 240 20.06 5.58 2.68
CA HIS A 240 21.15 6.41 3.18
C HIS A 240 20.93 6.83 4.63
N LEU A 241 19.74 7.30 4.98
CA LEU A 241 19.41 7.75 6.34
C LEU A 241 19.55 6.63 7.38
N LYS A 242 19.15 5.39 7.02
CA LYS A 242 19.11 4.23 7.93
C LYS A 242 20.30 3.30 7.82
N GLY A 243 21.29 3.61 6.98
CA GLY A 243 22.43 2.74 6.74
C GLY A 243 22.07 1.40 6.10
N ILE A 244 21.04 1.39 5.23
CA ILE A 244 20.57 0.20 4.52
C ILE A 244 21.40 0.02 3.25
N ASP A 245 22.02 -1.14 3.10
CA ASP A 245 22.74 -1.48 1.87
C ASP A 245 21.78 -1.99 0.80
N TYR A 246 21.46 -1.14 -0.17
CA TYR A 246 20.65 -1.50 -1.34
C TYR A 246 21.30 -0.98 -2.63
N PRO A 247 22.42 -1.59 -3.04
CA PRO A 247 23.22 -1.09 -4.15
C PRO A 247 22.51 -1.15 -5.50
N ASP A 248 21.47 -1.99 -5.64
CA ASP A 248 20.77 -2.27 -6.88
C ASP A 248 19.41 -1.55 -7.00
N ILE A 249 19.14 -0.59 -6.13
CA ILE A 249 17.84 0.10 -6.11
C ILE A 249 17.47 0.70 -7.47
N HIS A 250 18.45 1.24 -8.20
CA HIS A 250 18.21 1.85 -9.51
C HIS A 250 17.89 0.84 -10.62
N ASN A 251 18.16 -0.46 -10.39
CA ASN A 251 17.74 -1.52 -11.31
C ASN A 251 16.21 -1.60 -11.43
N ARG A 252 15.49 -1.10 -10.42
CA ARG A 252 14.03 -0.99 -10.45
C ARG A 252 13.50 -0.05 -11.54
N TYR A 253 14.34 0.84 -12.09
CA TYR A 253 13.95 1.62 -13.28
C TYR A 253 13.65 0.72 -14.49
N ILE A 254 14.42 -0.35 -14.66
CA ILE A 254 14.18 -1.34 -15.74
C ILE A 254 12.86 -2.09 -15.49
N THR A 255 12.63 -2.52 -14.25
CA THR A 255 11.38 -3.20 -13.86
C THR A 255 10.18 -2.27 -14.04
N ALA A 256 10.29 -1.01 -13.58
CA ALA A 256 9.24 -0.01 -13.74
C ALA A 256 8.92 0.27 -15.22
N LEU A 257 9.94 0.38 -16.07
CA LEU A 257 9.76 0.56 -17.52
C LEU A 257 9.04 -0.65 -18.14
N LYS A 258 9.39 -1.87 -17.72
CA LYS A 258 8.73 -3.11 -18.15
C LYS A 258 7.24 -3.13 -17.76
N ASP A 259 6.93 -2.82 -16.52
CA ASP A 259 5.56 -2.80 -16.03
C ASP A 259 4.74 -1.67 -16.66
N ARG A 260 5.34 -0.50 -16.82
CA ARG A 260 4.75 0.62 -17.54
C ARG A 260 4.37 0.24 -18.95
N PHE A 261 5.28 -0.42 -19.64
CA PHE A 261 5.07 -0.88 -20.99
C PHE A 261 3.89 -1.85 -21.10
N ARG A 262 3.84 -2.84 -20.19
CA ARG A 262 2.73 -3.80 -20.11
C ARG A 262 1.39 -3.06 -19.92
N ASN A 263 1.35 -2.10 -19.01
CA ASN A 263 0.15 -1.32 -18.70
C ASN A 263 -0.28 -0.46 -19.90
N LEU A 264 0.66 0.20 -20.59
CA LEU A 264 0.38 0.93 -21.81
C LEU A 264 -0.19 0.03 -22.92
N ALA A 265 0.36 -1.17 -23.10
CA ALA A 265 -0.13 -2.12 -24.10
C ALA A 265 -1.58 -2.53 -23.85
N LEU A 266 -2.00 -2.65 -22.58
CA LEU A 266 -3.34 -3.04 -22.17
C LEU A 266 -4.32 -1.86 -22.05
N SER A 267 -3.84 -0.61 -22.08
CA SER A 267 -4.68 0.58 -21.93
C SER A 267 -5.55 0.84 -23.17
N THR A 268 -6.60 1.63 -23.00
CA THR A 268 -7.48 2.11 -24.09
C THR A 268 -6.97 3.35 -24.80
N LEU A 269 -5.79 3.86 -24.44
CA LEU A 269 -5.16 5.01 -25.06
C LEU A 269 -4.89 4.79 -26.55
N SER A 270 -4.92 5.86 -27.33
CA SER A 270 -4.51 5.84 -28.73
C SER A 270 -3.03 5.47 -28.89
N TYR A 271 -2.66 4.94 -30.04
CA TYR A 271 -1.26 4.61 -30.34
C TYR A 271 -0.31 5.81 -30.16
N LYS A 272 -0.78 7.02 -30.51
CA LYS A 272 -0.01 8.25 -30.37
C LYS A 272 0.27 8.57 -28.89
N GLU A 273 -0.75 8.50 -28.04
CA GLU A 273 -0.60 8.74 -26.60
C GLU A 273 0.31 7.71 -25.94
N LYS A 274 0.11 6.42 -26.27
CA LYS A 274 0.99 5.34 -25.78
C LYS A 274 2.46 5.59 -26.12
N ASN A 275 2.74 6.03 -27.35
CA ASN A 275 4.11 6.31 -27.78
C ASN A 275 4.69 7.51 -27.01
N ILE A 276 3.97 8.61 -26.85
CA ILE A 276 4.47 9.78 -26.12
C ILE A 276 4.91 9.34 -24.71
N LEU A 277 4.00 8.75 -23.94
CA LEU A 277 4.28 8.31 -22.58
C LEU A 277 5.45 7.31 -22.52
N PHE A 278 5.49 6.36 -23.43
CA PHE A 278 6.57 5.36 -23.45
C PHE A 278 7.94 5.98 -23.75
N TYR A 279 8.02 6.89 -24.72
CA TYR A 279 9.30 7.51 -25.08
C TYR A 279 9.82 8.44 -24.00
N GLU A 280 8.95 9.11 -23.26
CA GLU A 280 9.33 9.91 -22.09
C GLU A 280 9.95 9.01 -21.01
N ASP A 281 9.27 7.94 -20.64
CA ASP A 281 9.73 6.99 -19.61
C ASP A 281 11.01 6.27 -20.05
N PHE A 282 11.09 5.86 -21.32
CA PHE A 282 12.28 5.26 -21.91
C PHE A 282 13.49 6.20 -21.87
N SER A 283 13.31 7.46 -22.24
CA SER A 283 14.35 8.48 -22.22
C SER A 283 14.85 8.75 -20.81
N PHE A 284 13.95 8.77 -19.82
CA PHE A 284 14.34 8.87 -18.42
C PHE A 284 15.25 7.71 -18.00
N VAL A 285 14.86 6.47 -18.27
CA VAL A 285 15.68 5.29 -17.91
C VAL A 285 17.01 5.32 -18.62
N ARG A 286 17.04 5.71 -19.91
CA ARG A 286 18.27 5.82 -20.68
C ARG A 286 19.25 6.86 -20.11
N ASN A 287 18.74 7.98 -19.64
CA ASN A 287 19.55 9.03 -19.02
C ASN A 287 20.08 8.66 -17.61
N ASN A 288 19.63 7.53 -17.04
CA ASN A 288 20.05 7.02 -15.74
C ASN A 288 20.72 5.64 -15.82
N LEU A 289 21.20 5.21 -17.00
CA LEU A 289 21.83 3.91 -17.19
C LEU A 289 23.12 3.71 -16.39
N ASP A 290 23.85 4.80 -16.13
CA ASP A 290 25.06 4.83 -15.31
C ASP A 290 24.82 4.37 -13.86
N LYS A 291 23.60 4.55 -13.36
CA LYS A 291 23.17 4.14 -12.01
C LYS A 291 22.79 2.66 -11.93
N ILE A 292 22.59 1.98 -13.07
CA ILE A 292 22.07 0.61 -13.14
C ILE A 292 23.23 -0.39 -13.05
N LYS A 293 23.15 -1.31 -12.08
CA LYS A 293 24.10 -2.37 -11.87
C LYS A 293 23.70 -3.63 -12.64
N THR A 294 24.33 -3.86 -13.80
CA THR A 294 23.96 -4.95 -14.73
C THR A 294 24.19 -6.35 -14.17
N GLY A 295 25.10 -6.50 -13.19
CA GLY A 295 25.42 -7.81 -12.60
C GLY A 295 24.25 -8.51 -11.93
N SER A 296 23.36 -7.73 -11.30
CA SER A 296 22.19 -8.21 -10.54
C SER A 296 20.89 -8.19 -11.34
N LEU A 297 20.89 -7.76 -12.61
CA LEU A 297 19.71 -7.81 -13.47
C LEU A 297 19.33 -9.26 -13.83
N SER A 298 18.02 -9.54 -13.80
CA SER A 298 17.47 -10.78 -14.34
C SER A 298 17.78 -10.92 -15.86
N PRO A 299 17.78 -12.14 -16.43
CA PRO A 299 18.00 -12.31 -17.87
C PRO A 299 17.05 -11.46 -18.73
N GLN A 300 15.77 -11.35 -18.35
CA GLN A 300 14.79 -10.52 -19.04
C GLN A 300 15.12 -9.03 -18.94
N ASP A 301 15.51 -8.57 -17.75
CA ASP A 301 15.83 -7.17 -17.52
C ASP A 301 17.13 -6.76 -18.22
N ARG A 302 18.09 -7.68 -18.37
CA ARG A 302 19.31 -7.46 -19.19
C ARG A 302 18.99 -7.21 -20.67
N ILE A 303 18.01 -7.92 -21.21
CA ILE A 303 17.55 -7.69 -22.60
C ILE A 303 16.96 -6.29 -22.73
N ILE A 304 16.10 -5.90 -21.80
CA ILE A 304 15.51 -4.54 -21.81
C ILE A 304 16.59 -3.48 -21.64
N TYR A 305 17.50 -3.66 -20.68
CA TYR A 305 18.66 -2.77 -20.49
C TYR A 305 19.47 -2.60 -21.78
N MET A 306 19.74 -3.69 -22.49
CA MET A 306 20.45 -3.66 -23.77
C MET A 306 19.70 -2.83 -24.81
N PHE A 307 18.37 -2.99 -24.95
CA PHE A 307 17.57 -2.20 -25.88
C PHE A 307 17.54 -0.71 -25.48
N VAL A 308 17.48 -0.40 -24.19
CA VAL A 308 17.57 0.98 -23.70
C VAL A 308 18.94 1.57 -24.03
N ARG A 309 20.03 0.83 -23.75
CA ARG A 309 21.40 1.24 -24.05
C ARG A 309 21.66 1.51 -25.54
N LEU A 310 21.15 0.64 -26.39
CA LEU A 310 21.29 0.74 -27.86
C LEU A 310 20.29 1.75 -28.48
N ASN A 311 19.45 2.38 -27.67
CA ASN A 311 18.40 3.29 -28.12
C ASN A 311 17.40 2.68 -29.11
N LEU A 312 16.96 1.46 -28.80
CA LEU A 312 16.07 0.66 -29.64
C LEU A 312 14.67 0.49 -29.02
N PRO A 313 13.90 1.55 -28.76
CA PRO A 313 12.61 1.47 -28.08
C PRO A 313 11.59 0.59 -28.80
N LYS A 314 11.61 0.56 -30.14
CA LYS A 314 10.70 -0.24 -30.95
C LYS A 314 10.86 -1.75 -30.71
N PHE A 315 12.05 -2.23 -30.36
CA PHE A 315 12.29 -3.66 -30.07
C PHE A 315 11.67 -4.07 -28.74
N ILE A 316 11.55 -3.16 -27.80
CA ILE A 316 10.82 -3.43 -26.56
C ILE A 316 9.34 -3.65 -26.89
N TRP A 317 8.73 -2.83 -27.76
CA TRP A 317 7.37 -3.05 -28.26
C TRP A 317 7.18 -4.40 -28.93
N LEU A 318 8.09 -4.81 -29.78
CA LEU A 318 8.04 -6.10 -30.45
C LEU A 318 8.14 -7.27 -29.44
N ALA A 319 9.09 -7.24 -28.51
CA ALA A 319 9.28 -8.28 -27.51
C ALA A 319 8.03 -8.53 -26.66
N PHE A 320 7.32 -7.46 -26.29
CA PHE A 320 6.09 -7.57 -25.50
C PHE A 320 4.85 -7.92 -26.33
N SER A 321 4.79 -7.51 -27.58
CA SER A 321 3.71 -7.90 -28.50
C SER A 321 3.74 -9.41 -28.78
N PHE A 322 4.92 -9.99 -28.95
CA PHE A 322 5.11 -11.44 -29.06
C PHE A 322 4.72 -12.20 -27.80
N HIS A 323 5.02 -11.68 -26.61
CA HIS A 323 4.65 -12.32 -25.34
C HIS A 323 3.13 -12.37 -25.13
N ARG A 324 2.38 -11.40 -25.67
CA ARG A 324 0.92 -11.37 -25.68
C ARG A 324 0.32 -12.49 -26.53
N LEU A 325 0.90 -12.77 -27.69
CA LEU A 325 0.46 -13.87 -28.57
C LEU A 325 0.64 -15.23 -27.91
N ILE A 326 1.76 -15.45 -27.24
CA ILE A 326 2.07 -16.74 -26.59
C ILE A 326 1.20 -17.01 -25.36
N LYS A 327 0.87 -15.99 -24.54
CA LYS A 327 -0.01 -16.17 -23.37
C LYS A 327 -1.50 -16.30 -23.71
N PHE A 328 -1.96 -15.78 -24.83
CA PHE A 328 -3.35 -15.97 -25.27
C PHE A 328 -3.65 -17.39 -25.74
N GLU A 329 -2.64 -18.13 -26.18
CA GLU A 329 -2.78 -19.55 -26.57
C GLU A 329 -2.75 -20.51 -25.37
N SER A 330 -2.23 -20.10 -24.21
CA SER A 330 -2.14 -20.94 -23.00
C SER A 330 -3.37 -20.83 -22.08
N TYR A 331 -4.37 -20.01 -22.44
CA TYR A 331 -5.64 -19.84 -21.71
C TYR A 331 -6.87 -20.18 -22.58
N LYS A 332 -6.69 -20.83 -23.71
CA LYS A 332 -7.73 -21.57 -24.44
C LYS A 332 -7.58 -23.06 -24.13
#